data_b8b8a8a8436a90bfe6c6bb3359e7c40e
#
_entry.id   b8b8a8a8436a90bfe6c6bb3359e7c40e
#
_cell.length_a   1.000
_cell.length_b   1.000
_cell.length_c   1.000
_cell.angle_alpha   90.00
_cell.angle_beta   90.00
_cell.angle_gamma   90.00
#
_symmetry.space_group_name_H-M   'P 1'
#
loop_
_entity.id
_entity.type
_entity.pdbx_description
1 polymer ?
#
loop_
_entity_poly.entity_id
_entity_poly.type
_entity_poly.pdbx_seq_one_letter_code
_entity_poly.pdbx_strand_id
1 'polypeptide(L)'
;AAAEKLMPAIQQMLASSESLEQSIAQINGMHKGALRLGVFNSACVTWLPKIVPGFRAEFPGIDVQIYQGSYDDITGWLKTGAVELGFLSNSSAQELDFEPLYDDRLICIAPPDYKPRRPGVVRAEELRGQPFVSQQSDVDADIQSYFKKNDLHVSSQCYIVDDQSMIAMVACGQGLALMPELMFK
;
A
#
# COMPACT_ATOMS: atom_id res chain seq x y z
N ALA A 1 -20.10 18.79 -5.71
CA ALA A 1 -21.38 19.38 -5.27
C ALA A 1 -22.24 18.38 -4.50
N ALA A 2 -23.61 18.36 -4.66
CA ALA A 2 -24.48 17.48 -3.85
C ALA A 2 -24.23 15.98 -4.13
N ALA A 3 -23.99 15.61 -5.39
CA ALA A 3 -23.71 14.22 -5.78
C ALA A 3 -22.46 13.64 -5.08
N GLU A 4 -21.39 14.40 -4.96
CA GLU A 4 -20.16 13.97 -4.29
C GLU A 4 -20.37 13.69 -2.79
N LYS A 5 -21.23 14.48 -2.13
CA LYS A 5 -21.57 14.28 -0.71
C LYS A 5 -22.45 13.05 -0.48
N LEU A 6 -23.24 12.66 -1.47
CA LEU A 6 -24.12 11.50 -1.39
C LEU A 6 -23.42 10.20 -1.84
N MET A 7 -22.35 10.30 -2.61
CA MET A 7 -21.65 9.14 -3.17
C MET A 7 -21.22 8.11 -2.11
N PRO A 8 -20.63 8.49 -0.97
CA PRO A 8 -20.28 7.51 0.07
C PRO A 8 -21.49 6.76 0.63
N ALA A 9 -22.61 7.44 0.85
CA ALA A 9 -23.83 6.81 1.34
C ALA A 9 -24.45 5.87 0.30
N ILE A 10 -24.40 6.23 -0.98
CA ILE A 10 -24.85 5.37 -2.08
C ILE A 10 -23.97 4.12 -2.18
N GLN A 11 -22.66 4.29 -2.10
CA GLN A 11 -21.71 3.17 -2.13
C GLN A 11 -21.93 2.20 -0.96
N GLN A 12 -22.14 2.74 0.24
CA GLN A 12 -22.43 1.92 1.43
C GLN A 12 -23.74 1.15 1.29
N MET A 13 -24.77 1.76 0.73
CA MET A 13 -26.06 1.08 0.48
C MET A 13 -25.92 -0.03 -0.56
N LEU A 14 -25.19 0.19 -1.64
CA LEU A 14 -24.91 -0.83 -2.65
C LEU A 14 -24.09 -1.99 -2.07
N ALA A 15 -23.02 -1.70 -1.32
CA ALA A 15 -22.22 -2.71 -0.64
C ALA A 15 -23.05 -3.56 0.34
N SER A 16 -23.98 -2.93 1.08
CA SER A 16 -24.87 -3.65 1.99
C SER A 16 -25.86 -4.55 1.24
N SER A 17 -26.38 -4.11 0.08
CA SER A 17 -27.25 -4.93 -0.78
C SER A 17 -26.51 -6.15 -1.33
N GLU A 18 -25.30 -5.96 -1.84
CA GLU A 18 -24.46 -7.04 -2.35
C GLU A 18 -24.08 -8.05 -1.25
N SER A 19 -23.75 -7.56 -0.05
CA SER A 19 -23.46 -8.41 1.13
C SER A 19 -24.66 -9.28 1.52
N LEU A 20 -25.86 -8.73 1.42
CA LEU A 20 -27.10 -9.49 1.66
C LEU A 20 -27.28 -10.60 0.61
N GLU A 21 -27.11 -10.29 -0.67
CA GLU A 21 -27.18 -11.27 -1.76
C GLU A 21 -26.13 -12.38 -1.62
N GLN A 22 -24.91 -12.04 -1.22
CA GLN A 22 -23.85 -13.00 -0.93
C GLN A 22 -24.22 -13.90 0.25
N SER A 23 -24.79 -13.33 1.32
CA SER A 23 -25.23 -14.09 2.48
C SER A 23 -26.33 -15.08 2.11
N ILE A 24 -27.28 -14.68 1.26
CA ILE A 24 -28.33 -15.56 0.74
C ILE A 24 -27.73 -16.67 -0.12
N ALA A 25 -26.77 -16.36 -1.00
CA ALA A 25 -26.08 -17.35 -1.82
C ALA A 25 -25.31 -18.37 -0.95
N GLN A 26 -24.65 -17.90 0.10
CA GLN A 26 -23.91 -18.76 1.05
C GLN A 26 -24.86 -19.71 1.81
N ILE A 27 -26.02 -19.22 2.29
CA ILE A 27 -27.04 -20.04 2.93
C ILE A 27 -27.51 -21.15 1.97
N ASN A 28 -27.58 -20.88 0.67
CA ASN A 28 -27.96 -21.84 -0.36
C ASN A 28 -26.81 -22.74 -0.83
N GLY A 29 -25.65 -22.71 -0.17
CA GLY A 29 -24.45 -23.49 -0.51
C GLY A 29 -23.77 -23.06 -1.81
N MET A 30 -24.04 -21.85 -2.30
CA MET A 30 -23.42 -21.29 -3.50
C MET A 30 -22.30 -20.33 -3.10
N HIS A 31 -21.06 -20.68 -3.40
CA HIS A 31 -19.91 -19.77 -3.28
C HIS A 31 -19.85 -18.86 -4.52
N LYS A 32 -20.73 -17.86 -4.54
CA LYS A 32 -20.81 -16.86 -5.61
C LYS A 32 -20.81 -15.47 -5.00
N GLY A 33 -20.10 -14.55 -5.62
CA GLY A 33 -20.04 -13.16 -5.18
C GLY A 33 -18.89 -12.39 -5.80
N ALA A 34 -18.67 -11.19 -5.31
CA ALA A 34 -17.50 -10.38 -5.63
C ALA A 34 -16.66 -10.15 -4.37
N LEU A 35 -15.35 -10.15 -4.51
CA LEU A 35 -14.39 -9.74 -3.50
C LEU A 35 -13.64 -8.53 -4.05
N ARG A 36 -13.88 -7.37 -3.48
CA ARG A 36 -13.13 -6.15 -3.82
C ARG A 36 -11.99 -5.97 -2.82
N LEU A 37 -10.79 -5.94 -3.35
CA LEU A 37 -9.56 -5.91 -2.58
C LEU A 37 -8.80 -4.61 -2.82
N GLY A 38 -8.60 -3.81 -1.78
CA GLY A 38 -7.76 -2.62 -1.79
C GLY A 38 -6.30 -2.99 -1.54
N VAL A 39 -5.37 -2.52 -2.38
CA VAL A 39 -3.94 -2.88 -2.27
C VAL A 39 -3.03 -1.69 -2.55
N PHE A 40 -1.95 -1.60 -1.79
CA PHE A 40 -0.86 -0.69 -2.11
C PHE A 40 0.14 -1.32 -3.10
N ASN A 41 0.99 -0.48 -3.69
CA ASN A 41 1.79 -0.87 -4.85
C ASN A 41 2.66 -2.11 -4.63
N SER A 42 3.47 -2.18 -3.59
CA SER A 42 4.38 -3.30 -3.37
C SER A 42 3.65 -4.63 -3.14
N ALA A 43 2.53 -4.64 -2.42
CA ALA A 43 1.69 -5.84 -2.27
C ALA A 43 1.04 -6.25 -3.60
N CYS A 44 0.60 -5.26 -4.41
CA CYS A 44 0.03 -5.51 -5.72
C CYS A 44 1.01 -6.21 -6.67
N VAL A 45 2.28 -5.77 -6.67
CA VAL A 45 3.32 -6.31 -7.56
C VAL A 45 3.86 -7.66 -7.08
N THR A 46 4.03 -7.84 -5.75
CA THR A 46 4.75 -9.01 -5.22
C THR A 46 3.84 -10.16 -4.79
N TRP A 47 2.69 -9.86 -4.18
CA TRP A 47 1.80 -10.88 -3.59
C TRP A 47 0.66 -11.29 -4.51
N LEU A 48 -0.07 -10.33 -5.09
CA LEU A 48 -1.28 -10.64 -5.82
C LEU A 48 -1.07 -11.57 -7.02
N PRO A 49 0.01 -11.46 -7.81
CA PRO A 49 0.26 -12.40 -8.92
C PRO A 49 0.42 -13.86 -8.46
N LYS A 50 0.82 -14.07 -7.21
CA LYS A 50 0.98 -15.40 -6.61
C LYS A 50 -0.29 -15.91 -5.94
N ILE A 51 -1.08 -15.01 -5.33
CA ILE A 51 -2.26 -15.36 -4.52
C ILE A 51 -3.52 -15.48 -5.37
N VAL A 52 -3.78 -14.51 -6.25
CA VAL A 52 -5.05 -14.41 -6.99
C VAL A 52 -5.32 -15.62 -7.88
N PRO A 53 -4.34 -16.18 -8.62
CA PRO A 53 -4.59 -17.36 -9.43
C PRO A 53 -5.02 -18.59 -8.59
N GLY A 54 -4.39 -18.79 -7.43
CA GLY A 54 -4.75 -19.87 -6.50
C GLY A 54 -6.16 -19.69 -5.94
N PHE A 55 -6.48 -18.47 -5.49
CA PHE A 55 -7.80 -18.15 -4.99
C PHE A 55 -8.90 -18.36 -6.03
N ARG A 56 -8.70 -17.90 -7.27
CA ARG A 56 -9.66 -18.10 -8.37
C ARG A 56 -9.84 -19.57 -8.73
N ALA A 57 -8.80 -20.38 -8.61
CA ALA A 57 -8.89 -21.83 -8.85
C ALA A 57 -9.71 -22.54 -7.76
N GLU A 58 -9.56 -22.12 -6.51
CA GLU A 58 -10.30 -22.69 -5.36
C GLU A 58 -11.73 -22.18 -5.29
N PHE A 59 -11.96 -20.91 -5.63
CA PHE A 59 -13.27 -20.24 -5.56
C PHE A 59 -13.69 -19.67 -6.92
N PRO A 60 -13.98 -20.50 -7.93
CA PRO A 60 -14.26 -20.05 -9.30
C PRO A 60 -15.56 -19.23 -9.44
N GLY A 61 -16.43 -19.27 -8.43
CA GLY A 61 -17.66 -18.49 -8.39
C GLY A 61 -17.50 -17.09 -7.79
N ILE A 62 -16.31 -16.73 -7.30
CA ILE A 62 -16.03 -15.42 -6.71
C ILE A 62 -15.25 -14.56 -7.72
N ASP A 63 -15.85 -13.42 -8.10
CA ASP A 63 -15.17 -12.42 -8.92
C ASP A 63 -14.24 -11.58 -8.05
N VAL A 64 -12.93 -11.61 -8.33
CA VAL A 64 -11.92 -10.84 -7.59
C VAL A 64 -11.62 -9.56 -8.34
N GLN A 65 -11.95 -8.44 -7.72
CA GLN A 65 -11.69 -7.09 -8.22
C GLN A 65 -10.61 -6.43 -7.38
N ILE A 66 -9.60 -5.85 -8.02
CA ILE A 66 -8.43 -5.26 -7.37
C ILE A 66 -8.46 -3.75 -7.58
N TYR A 67 -8.36 -3.02 -6.49
CA TYR A 67 -8.28 -1.57 -6.44
C TYR A 67 -6.92 -1.17 -5.87
N GLN A 68 -6.09 -0.54 -6.68
CA GLN A 68 -4.78 -0.05 -6.22
C GLN A 68 -4.87 1.41 -5.80
N GLY A 69 -4.33 1.74 -4.63
CA GLY A 69 -4.32 3.10 -4.10
C GLY A 69 -3.29 3.30 -2.99
N SER A 70 -3.27 4.51 -2.44
CA SER A 70 -2.54 4.85 -1.22
C SER A 70 -3.17 4.19 0.01
N TYR A 71 -2.48 4.22 1.16
CA TYR A 71 -3.06 3.76 2.42
C TYR A 71 -4.33 4.55 2.80
N ASP A 72 -4.35 5.84 2.52
CA ASP A 72 -5.51 6.70 2.78
C ASP A 72 -6.69 6.34 1.87
N ASP A 73 -6.44 6.07 0.58
CA ASP A 73 -7.47 5.57 -0.34
C ASP A 73 -8.06 4.27 0.16
N ILE A 74 -7.22 3.29 0.49
CA ILE A 74 -7.65 1.96 0.94
C ILE A 74 -8.44 2.06 2.24
N THR A 75 -7.95 2.87 3.20
CA THR A 75 -8.66 3.14 4.46
C THR A 75 -10.03 3.78 4.21
N GLY A 76 -10.10 4.74 3.28
CA GLY A 76 -11.35 5.36 2.86
C GLY A 76 -12.30 4.36 2.21
N TRP A 77 -11.80 3.49 1.33
CA TRP A 77 -12.61 2.44 0.68
C TRP A 77 -13.15 1.41 1.67
N LEU A 78 -12.34 1.00 2.65
CA LEU A 78 -12.79 0.10 3.72
C LEU A 78 -13.87 0.74 4.58
N LYS A 79 -13.68 2.00 5.01
CA LYS A 79 -14.67 2.73 5.82
C LYS A 79 -16.00 2.96 5.08
N THR A 80 -15.98 3.08 3.76
CA THR A 80 -17.18 3.28 2.95
C THR A 80 -17.78 1.98 2.40
N GLY A 81 -17.11 0.84 2.59
CA GLY A 81 -17.51 -0.45 2.02
C GLY A 81 -17.30 -0.53 0.50
N ALA A 82 -16.47 0.34 -0.08
CA ALA A 82 -16.09 0.24 -1.49
C ALA A 82 -15.20 -0.98 -1.76
N VAL A 83 -14.47 -1.45 -0.75
CA VAL A 83 -13.75 -2.73 -0.73
C VAL A 83 -14.07 -3.49 0.55
N GLU A 84 -14.05 -4.81 0.50
CA GLU A 84 -14.29 -5.70 1.65
C GLU A 84 -13.01 -5.99 2.44
N LEU A 85 -11.88 -6.05 1.76
CA LEU A 85 -10.58 -6.29 2.36
C LEU A 85 -9.56 -5.26 1.83
N GLY A 86 -8.54 -4.99 2.63
CA GLY A 86 -7.45 -4.10 2.22
C GLY A 86 -6.13 -4.51 2.84
N PHE A 87 -5.06 -4.40 2.06
CA PHE A 87 -3.71 -4.45 2.60
C PHE A 87 -3.32 -3.05 3.07
N LEU A 88 -2.85 -2.95 4.29
CA LEU A 88 -2.45 -1.70 4.93
C LEU A 88 -1.15 -1.88 5.70
N SER A 89 -0.46 -0.78 6.00
CA SER A 89 0.57 -0.80 7.03
C SER A 89 -0.06 -0.77 8.43
N ASN A 90 0.70 -1.21 9.43
CA ASN A 90 0.24 -1.20 10.82
C ASN A 90 -0.14 0.21 11.31
N SER A 91 0.55 1.24 10.83
CA SER A 91 0.25 2.63 11.19
C SER A 91 -1.07 3.12 10.61
N SER A 92 -1.47 2.61 9.44
CA SER A 92 -2.69 3.01 8.73
C SER A 92 -3.92 2.18 9.12
N ALA A 93 -3.72 1.02 9.75
CA ALA A 93 -4.79 0.09 10.14
C ALA A 93 -5.39 0.34 11.54
N GLN A 94 -4.88 1.32 12.31
CA GLN A 94 -5.15 1.49 13.76
C GLN A 94 -6.62 1.57 14.18
N GLU A 95 -7.51 2.01 13.29
CA GLU A 95 -8.96 2.13 13.56
C GLU A 95 -9.80 1.01 12.91
N LEU A 96 -9.14 -0.01 12.36
CA LEU A 96 -9.77 -1.10 11.64
C LEU A 96 -9.44 -2.43 12.33
N ASP A 97 -10.33 -3.42 12.18
CA ASP A 97 -10.00 -4.79 12.52
C ASP A 97 -8.97 -5.31 11.52
N PHE A 98 -7.79 -5.72 11.99
CA PHE A 98 -6.72 -6.19 11.13
C PHE A 98 -6.00 -7.41 11.69
N GLU A 99 -5.42 -8.18 10.79
CA GLU A 99 -4.56 -9.32 11.11
C GLU A 99 -3.15 -9.07 10.53
N PRO A 100 -2.07 -9.14 11.34
CA PRO A 100 -0.71 -9.01 10.87
C PRO A 100 -0.35 -10.16 9.93
N LEU A 101 0.10 -9.85 8.71
CA LEU A 101 0.48 -10.84 7.72
C LEU A 101 1.99 -10.94 7.53
N TYR A 102 2.70 -9.83 7.65
CA TYR A 102 4.11 -9.76 7.30
C TYR A 102 4.81 -8.59 7.98
N ASP A 103 6.02 -8.84 8.51
CA ASP A 103 6.91 -7.80 9.02
C ASP A 103 7.83 -7.32 7.89
N ASP A 104 7.51 -6.16 7.32
CA ASP A 104 8.32 -5.53 6.29
C ASP A 104 9.33 -4.55 6.89
N ARG A 105 10.50 -4.45 6.28
CA ARG A 105 11.56 -3.53 6.69
C ARG A 105 11.66 -2.37 5.73
N LEU A 106 11.90 -1.18 6.28
CA LEU A 106 12.37 -0.06 5.46
C LEU A 106 13.84 -0.27 5.13
N ILE A 107 14.15 -0.21 3.85
CA ILE A 107 15.53 -0.25 3.34
C ILE A 107 15.87 1.08 2.67
N CYS A 108 17.16 1.42 2.70
CA CYS A 108 17.69 2.56 1.95
C CYS A 108 18.17 2.06 0.59
N ILE A 109 17.62 2.62 -0.48
CA ILE A 109 18.17 2.46 -1.83
C ILE A 109 19.05 3.68 -2.16
N ALA A 110 20.14 3.43 -2.88
CA ALA A 110 21.17 4.43 -3.13
C ALA A 110 21.69 4.35 -4.58
N PRO A 111 22.21 5.45 -5.12
CA PRO A 111 22.90 5.43 -6.41
C PRO A 111 24.07 4.43 -6.43
N PRO A 112 24.45 3.92 -7.61
CA PRO A 112 25.51 2.90 -7.72
C PRO A 112 26.89 3.34 -7.19
N ASP A 113 27.16 4.63 -7.17
CA ASP A 113 28.41 5.23 -6.70
C ASP A 113 28.40 5.59 -5.20
N TYR A 114 27.25 5.48 -4.54
CA TYR A 114 27.12 5.73 -3.10
C TYR A 114 27.89 4.68 -2.28
N LYS A 115 28.69 5.16 -1.35
CA LYS A 115 29.50 4.30 -0.47
C LYS A 115 29.08 4.48 0.98
N PRO A 116 28.27 3.55 1.53
CA PRO A 116 27.94 3.59 2.94
C PRO A 116 29.19 3.34 3.80
N ARG A 117 29.21 3.86 5.02
CA ARG A 117 30.32 3.64 5.97
C ARG A 117 30.55 2.17 6.28
N ARG A 118 29.48 1.38 6.27
CA ARG A 118 29.50 -0.06 6.44
C ARG A 118 28.77 -0.72 5.27
N PRO A 119 29.39 -1.69 4.57
CA PRO A 119 28.74 -2.39 3.47
C PRO A 119 27.39 -2.97 3.86
N GLY A 120 26.36 -2.73 3.05
CA GLY A 120 25.01 -3.24 3.26
C GLY A 120 24.21 -2.57 4.38
N VAL A 121 24.75 -1.53 5.04
CA VAL A 121 24.05 -0.83 6.13
C VAL A 121 24.19 0.66 5.97
N VAL A 122 23.08 1.38 5.89
CA VAL A 122 23.04 2.84 5.97
C VAL A 122 22.37 3.23 7.29
N ARG A 123 23.08 3.98 8.12
CA ARG A 123 22.53 4.44 9.39
C ARG A 123 21.84 5.78 9.23
N ALA A 124 20.91 6.08 10.15
CA ALA A 124 20.14 7.33 10.13
C ALA A 124 21.05 8.58 10.05
N GLU A 125 22.20 8.57 10.75
CA GLU A 125 23.15 9.70 10.72
C GLU A 125 23.79 9.90 9.35
N GLU A 126 23.88 8.86 8.53
CA GLU A 126 24.43 8.95 7.16
C GLU A 126 23.44 9.55 6.16
N LEU A 127 22.15 9.56 6.51
CA LEU A 127 21.10 10.15 5.69
C LEU A 127 21.05 11.68 5.81
N ARG A 128 21.62 12.23 6.88
CA ARG A 128 21.60 13.68 7.13
C ARG A 128 22.35 14.44 6.05
N GLY A 129 21.69 15.43 5.46
CA GLY A 129 22.27 16.29 4.44
C GLY A 129 22.46 15.63 3.07
N GLN A 130 22.04 14.39 2.90
CA GLN A 130 22.01 13.75 1.59
C GLN A 130 20.81 14.22 0.78
N PRO A 131 20.94 14.31 -0.56
CA PRO A 131 19.79 14.51 -1.41
C PRO A 131 18.88 13.29 -1.36
N PHE A 132 17.56 13.54 -1.35
CA PHE A 132 16.55 12.49 -1.27
C PHE A 132 15.60 12.53 -2.46
N VAL A 133 15.19 11.35 -2.92
CA VAL A 133 13.99 11.13 -3.70
C VAL A 133 12.94 10.68 -2.71
N SER A 134 11.90 11.49 -2.52
CA SER A 134 10.84 11.22 -1.55
C SER A 134 9.57 10.79 -2.25
N GLN A 135 8.80 9.95 -1.58
CA GLN A 135 7.41 9.78 -1.97
C GLN A 135 6.61 11.06 -1.64
N GLN A 136 5.52 11.25 -2.35
CA GLN A 136 4.56 12.29 -2.03
C GLN A 136 4.07 12.07 -0.58
N SER A 137 3.91 13.14 0.19
CA SER A 137 3.80 13.10 1.65
C SER A 137 2.61 12.32 2.22
N ASP A 138 1.63 12.03 1.39
CA ASP A 138 0.41 11.28 1.70
C ASP A 138 0.49 9.78 1.38
N VAL A 139 1.61 9.32 0.79
CA VAL A 139 1.74 7.95 0.29
C VAL A 139 2.36 7.01 1.31
N ASP A 140 3.26 7.47 2.18
CA ASP A 140 3.94 6.60 3.16
C ASP A 140 4.14 7.25 4.54
N ALA A 141 3.19 7.01 5.43
CA ALA A 141 3.23 7.46 6.81
C ALA A 141 4.38 6.81 7.62
N ASP A 142 4.83 5.60 7.24
CA ASP A 142 5.87 4.89 7.97
C ASP A 142 7.24 5.52 7.72
N ILE A 143 7.53 5.96 6.49
CA ILE A 143 8.75 6.71 6.17
C ILE A 143 8.77 8.05 6.89
N GLN A 144 7.65 8.77 6.91
CA GLN A 144 7.54 10.04 7.65
C GLN A 144 7.74 9.83 9.15
N SER A 145 7.16 8.78 9.70
CA SER A 145 7.36 8.38 11.10
C SER A 145 8.82 8.06 11.40
N TYR A 146 9.50 7.34 10.50
CA TYR A 146 10.93 7.04 10.63
C TYR A 146 11.78 8.31 10.63
N PHE A 147 11.53 9.25 9.73
CA PHE A 147 12.23 10.53 9.69
C PHE A 147 12.04 11.31 10.99
N LYS A 148 10.79 11.44 11.45
CA LYS A 148 10.46 12.12 12.69
C LYS A 148 11.13 11.47 13.92
N LYS A 149 11.08 10.14 14.02
CA LYS A 149 11.66 9.38 15.13
C LYS A 149 13.19 9.52 15.23
N ASN A 150 13.87 9.70 14.08
CA ASN A 150 15.32 9.82 14.02
C ASN A 150 15.81 11.28 13.88
N ASP A 151 14.91 12.26 14.02
CA ASP A 151 15.22 13.69 13.84
C ASP A 151 15.95 13.96 12.52
N LEU A 152 15.41 13.39 11.43
CA LEU A 152 15.96 13.51 10.09
C LEU A 152 15.17 14.55 9.30
N HIS A 153 15.88 15.60 8.91
CA HIS A 153 15.37 16.59 7.98
C HIS A 153 16.00 16.32 6.62
N VAL A 154 15.24 15.70 5.75
CA VAL A 154 15.70 15.37 4.39
C VAL A 154 15.31 16.46 3.42
N SER A 155 16.23 16.82 2.53
CA SER A 155 15.95 17.74 1.43
C SER A 155 15.63 16.93 0.19
N SER A 156 14.42 17.08 -0.34
CA SER A 156 14.01 16.42 -1.57
C SER A 156 13.64 17.45 -2.63
N GLN A 157 14.11 17.22 -3.85
CA GLN A 157 13.70 17.96 -5.05
C GLN A 157 12.77 17.14 -5.94
N CYS A 158 12.61 15.84 -5.62
CA CYS A 158 11.80 14.90 -6.37
C CYS A 158 10.74 14.29 -5.46
N TYR A 159 9.47 14.51 -5.79
CA TYR A 159 8.33 13.93 -5.09
C TYR A 159 7.61 12.98 -6.05
N ILE A 160 7.75 11.70 -5.82
CA ILE A 160 7.34 10.63 -6.73
C ILE A 160 6.22 9.81 -6.08
N VAL A 161 5.25 9.38 -6.87
CA VAL A 161 4.12 8.59 -6.37
C VAL A 161 4.40 7.09 -6.44
N ASP A 162 5.00 6.63 -7.54
CA ASP A 162 5.21 5.20 -7.80
C ASP A 162 6.65 4.75 -7.51
N ASP A 163 6.78 3.53 -7.00
CA ASP A 163 8.05 2.96 -6.57
C ASP A 163 9.03 2.73 -7.72
N GLN A 164 8.56 2.42 -8.94
CA GLN A 164 9.44 2.18 -10.08
C GLN A 164 10.12 3.47 -10.53
N SER A 165 9.40 4.56 -10.57
CA SER A 165 9.96 5.88 -10.85
C SER A 165 10.94 6.31 -9.76
N MET A 166 10.66 6.01 -8.48
CA MET A 166 11.62 6.27 -7.39
C MET A 166 12.93 5.52 -7.59
N ILE A 167 12.86 4.22 -7.89
CA ILE A 167 14.03 3.38 -8.17
C ILE A 167 14.83 3.96 -9.35
N ALA A 168 14.16 4.35 -10.44
CA ALA A 168 14.81 4.92 -11.61
C ALA A 168 15.52 6.25 -11.29
N MET A 169 14.89 7.12 -10.50
CA MET A 169 15.50 8.41 -10.09
C MET A 169 16.71 8.20 -9.18
N VAL A 170 16.65 7.26 -8.25
CA VAL A 170 17.82 6.90 -7.42
C VAL A 170 18.93 6.32 -8.28
N ALA A 171 18.62 5.43 -9.22
CA ALA A 171 19.60 4.85 -10.13
C ALA A 171 20.30 5.91 -11.02
N CYS A 172 19.61 7.00 -11.36
CA CYS A 172 20.15 8.14 -12.07
C CYS A 172 20.93 9.14 -11.18
N GLY A 173 21.11 8.85 -9.89
CA GLY A 173 21.91 9.68 -9.00
C GLY A 173 21.19 10.89 -8.39
N GLN A 174 19.84 10.91 -8.41
CA GLN A 174 19.08 12.05 -7.86
C GLN A 174 19.04 12.08 -6.33
N GLY A 175 19.52 11.04 -5.67
CA GLY A 175 19.61 10.96 -4.21
C GLY A 175 19.34 9.57 -3.66
N LEU A 176 19.22 9.50 -2.35
CA LEU A 176 18.81 8.28 -1.62
C LEU A 176 17.30 8.20 -1.55
N ALA A 177 16.74 7.00 -1.34
CA ALA A 177 15.36 6.86 -0.94
C ALA A 177 15.20 5.77 0.13
N LEU A 178 14.12 5.85 0.90
CA LEU A 178 13.65 4.76 1.77
C LEU A 178 12.46 4.10 1.12
N MET A 179 12.43 2.77 1.14
CA MET A 179 11.35 1.97 0.55
C MET A 179 11.10 0.70 1.37
N PRO A 180 9.91 0.13 1.30
CA PRO A 180 9.66 -1.22 1.82
C PRO A 180 10.52 -2.27 1.11
N GLU A 181 11.13 -3.19 1.88
CA GLU A 181 11.93 -4.28 1.32
C GLU A 181 11.10 -5.21 0.43
N LEU A 182 9.79 -5.29 0.68
CA LEU A 182 8.85 -6.09 -0.08
C LEU A 182 8.93 -5.84 -1.60
N MET A 183 9.24 -4.61 -2.02
CA MET A 183 9.39 -4.27 -3.45
C MET A 183 10.48 -5.07 -4.17
N PHE A 184 11.40 -5.70 -3.44
CA PHE A 184 12.57 -6.39 -3.99
C PHE A 184 12.51 -7.91 -3.79
N LYS A 185 11.35 -8.45 -3.43
CA LYS A 185 11.07 -9.89 -3.21
C LYS A 185 10.15 -10.47 -4.27
#